data_cf212145a1ef20a04c33861aaa65a1fe
#
_entry.id   cf212145a1ef20a04c33861aaa65a1fe
#
_cell.length_a   1.000
_cell.length_b   1.000
_cell.length_c   1.000
_cell.angle_alpha   90.00
_cell.angle_beta   90.00
_cell.angle_gamma   90.00
#
_symmetry.space_group_name_H-M   'P 1'
#
loop_
_entity.id
_entity.type
_entity.pdbx_description
1 polymer ?
#
loop_
_entity_poly.entity_id
_entity_poly.type
_entity_poly.pdbx_seq_one_letter_code
_entity_poly.pdbx_strand_id
1 'polypeptide(L)'
;MCTGPVRIYVEGRARVSMERRLTDMGGNRYRILTKRHLAAVLALLFLTAVALVILAALIPYAYASATAASKRRLPIYCTDRSNKVVSLTFDAAWGDEDTPKLIEILDRYHIKATFFVVGEWVDRCEASVKALHDAGHEIMNHSNSHPNMPKLSRDQMIAEINACNDKIQAVTGVRPTLFRAPYGDYSNTLIETLDSLQMYCIQWDVDSLDWKDLSAADIAKRVTGGVQSGSIVLFHNAAKHTPEALPQIIEKLLAQGYTFLPVSEMIYTDNYTINHEGRQVALTTGTTA
;
A
#
# COMPACT_ATOMS: atom_id res chain seq x y z
N MET A 1 -79.24 -88.71 1.66
CA MET A 1 -79.37 -87.58 0.78
C MET A 1 -78.10 -86.78 0.90
N CYS A 2 -77.34 -86.81 -0.12
CA CYS A 2 -75.93 -86.63 -0.08
C CYS A 2 -75.56 -85.23 -0.64
N THR A 3 -74.67 -84.60 -0.03
CA THR A 3 -73.89 -83.52 -0.73
C THR A 3 -72.43 -83.64 -0.29
N GLY A 4 -71.67 -84.12 -1.18
CA GLY A 4 -70.22 -84.25 -1.03
C GLY A 4 -69.41 -83.01 -1.32
N PRO A 5 -68.20 -82.91 -0.84
CA PRO A 5 -67.39 -81.73 -0.96
C PRO A 5 -66.45 -81.70 -2.23
N VAL A 6 -66.66 -80.79 -3.10
CA VAL A 6 -65.70 -80.45 -4.17
C VAL A 6 -65.28 -79.01 -4.06
N ARG A 7 -64.34 -78.76 -3.15
CA ARG A 7 -63.83 -77.37 -3.04
C ARG A 7 -62.47 -77.19 -2.40
N ILE A 8 -61.52 -78.08 -2.50
CA ILE A 8 -60.20 -77.86 -1.86
C ILE A 8 -59.00 -78.07 -2.78
N TYR A 9 -59.12 -78.38 -4.03
CA TYR A 9 -57.95 -78.68 -4.84
C TYR A 9 -57.52 -77.63 -5.86
N VAL A 10 -58.18 -76.51 -6.01
CA VAL A 10 -57.85 -75.47 -7.03
C VAL A 10 -57.14 -74.25 -6.41
N GLU A 11 -57.45 -73.95 -5.12
CA GLU A 11 -56.81 -72.77 -4.52
C GLU A 11 -55.31 -72.96 -4.14
N GLY A 12 -54.92 -74.17 -3.76
CA GLY A 12 -53.53 -74.44 -3.35
C GLY A 12 -52.52 -74.37 -4.47
N ARG A 13 -52.87 -74.83 -5.69
CA ARG A 13 -51.95 -74.81 -6.84
C ARG A 13 -51.83 -73.41 -7.42
N ALA A 14 -52.86 -72.60 -7.41
CA ALA A 14 -52.79 -71.20 -7.92
C ALA A 14 -52.00 -70.34 -6.93
N ARG A 15 -52.14 -70.50 -5.60
CA ARG A 15 -51.38 -69.77 -4.60
C ARG A 15 -49.85 -70.09 -4.65
N VAL A 16 -49.49 -71.34 -4.75
CA VAL A 16 -48.08 -71.78 -4.84
C VAL A 16 -47.46 -71.33 -6.12
N SER A 17 -48.17 -71.28 -7.25
CA SER A 17 -47.63 -70.77 -8.53
C SER A 17 -47.49 -69.27 -8.53
N MET A 18 -48.37 -68.56 -7.84
CA MET A 18 -48.30 -67.11 -7.73
C MET A 18 -47.22 -66.64 -6.75
N GLU A 19 -47.00 -67.33 -5.65
CA GLU A 19 -45.86 -67.06 -4.74
C GLU A 19 -44.52 -67.37 -5.39
N ARG A 20 -44.41 -68.51 -6.14
CA ARG A 20 -43.14 -68.75 -6.90
C ARG A 20 -42.88 -67.73 -8.01
N ARG A 21 -43.92 -67.19 -8.67
CA ARG A 21 -43.73 -66.13 -9.65
C ARG A 21 -43.37 -64.80 -9.00
N LEU A 22 -43.90 -64.49 -7.84
CA LEU A 22 -43.56 -63.26 -7.10
C LEU A 22 -42.15 -63.31 -6.49
N THR A 23 -41.70 -64.49 -6.00
CA THR A 23 -40.34 -64.65 -5.47
C THR A 23 -39.30 -64.63 -6.62
N ASP A 24 -39.61 -65.21 -7.76
CA ASP A 24 -38.70 -65.22 -8.91
C ASP A 24 -38.59 -63.84 -9.62
N MET A 25 -39.69 -63.08 -9.68
CA MET A 25 -39.65 -61.69 -10.16
C MET A 25 -39.01 -60.73 -9.16
N GLY A 26 -39.15 -60.94 -7.83
CA GLY A 26 -38.55 -60.13 -6.82
C GLY A 26 -37.03 -60.28 -6.75
N GLY A 27 -36.52 -61.51 -6.79
CA GLY A 27 -35.09 -61.79 -6.69
C GLY A 27 -34.24 -61.20 -7.83
N ASN A 28 -34.77 -61.24 -9.01
CA ASN A 28 -34.02 -60.73 -10.19
C ASN A 28 -34.06 -59.20 -10.30
N ARG A 29 -35.14 -58.57 -9.87
CA ARG A 29 -35.20 -57.09 -9.82
C ARG A 29 -34.30 -56.51 -8.73
N TYR A 30 -34.24 -57.12 -7.58
CA TYR A 30 -33.34 -56.68 -6.49
C TYR A 30 -31.86 -56.87 -6.87
N ARG A 31 -31.48 -57.96 -7.56
CA ARG A 31 -30.10 -58.15 -8.00
C ARG A 31 -29.66 -57.14 -9.06
N ILE A 32 -30.52 -56.77 -10.00
CA ILE A 32 -30.19 -55.78 -11.02
C ILE A 32 -30.13 -54.37 -10.46
N LEU A 33 -31.10 -54.03 -9.54
CA LEU A 33 -31.10 -52.72 -8.87
C LEU A 33 -29.86 -52.54 -8.00
N THR A 34 -29.48 -53.54 -7.18
CA THR A 34 -28.30 -53.46 -6.31
C THR A 34 -26.99 -53.36 -7.10
N LYS A 35 -26.83 -54.09 -8.19
CA LYS A 35 -25.60 -53.95 -9.03
C LYS A 35 -25.49 -52.59 -9.68
N ARG A 36 -26.60 -52.02 -10.16
CA ARG A 36 -26.61 -50.66 -10.75
C ARG A 36 -26.36 -49.59 -9.70
N HIS A 37 -26.96 -49.71 -8.51
CA HIS A 37 -26.72 -48.76 -7.43
C HIS A 37 -25.30 -48.91 -6.90
N LEU A 38 -24.75 -50.10 -6.75
CA LEU A 38 -23.37 -50.30 -6.34
C LEU A 38 -22.39 -49.69 -7.37
N ALA A 39 -22.60 -49.88 -8.67
CA ALA A 39 -21.78 -49.24 -9.70
C ALA A 39 -21.88 -47.72 -9.69
N ALA A 40 -23.09 -47.17 -9.47
CA ALA A 40 -23.28 -45.72 -9.34
C ALA A 40 -22.60 -45.17 -8.07
N VAL A 41 -22.68 -45.86 -6.95
CA VAL A 41 -21.99 -45.46 -5.69
C VAL A 41 -20.46 -45.51 -5.89
N LEU A 42 -19.94 -46.56 -6.50
CA LEU A 42 -18.48 -46.67 -6.78
C LEU A 42 -18.01 -45.59 -7.75
N ALA A 43 -18.79 -45.27 -8.79
CA ALA A 43 -18.48 -44.17 -9.70
C ALA A 43 -18.51 -42.81 -8.98
N LEU A 44 -19.48 -42.57 -8.10
CA LEU A 44 -19.55 -41.35 -7.31
C LEU A 44 -18.36 -41.22 -6.36
N LEU A 45 -18.00 -42.32 -5.66
CA LEU A 45 -16.84 -42.35 -4.76
C LEU A 45 -15.54 -42.14 -5.53
N PHE A 46 -15.41 -42.65 -6.74
CA PHE A 46 -14.26 -42.42 -7.59
C PHE A 46 -14.17 -40.94 -8.03
N LEU A 47 -15.31 -40.35 -8.46
CA LEU A 47 -15.36 -38.95 -8.86
C LEU A 47 -15.05 -38.02 -7.68
N THR A 48 -15.56 -38.31 -6.49
CA THR A 48 -15.26 -37.55 -5.28
C THR A 48 -13.78 -37.67 -4.89
N ALA A 49 -13.21 -38.85 -4.97
CA ALA A 49 -11.77 -39.04 -4.73
C ALA A 49 -10.89 -38.26 -5.73
N VAL A 50 -11.25 -38.28 -7.02
CA VAL A 50 -10.55 -37.48 -8.06
C VAL A 50 -10.71 -35.99 -7.78
N ALA A 51 -11.91 -35.52 -7.42
CA ALA A 51 -12.15 -34.13 -7.09
C ALA A 51 -11.33 -33.67 -5.85
N LEU A 52 -11.24 -34.53 -4.83
CA LEU A 52 -10.41 -34.28 -3.64
C LEU A 52 -8.91 -34.20 -3.97
N VAL A 53 -8.42 -35.07 -4.85
CA VAL A 53 -7.01 -35.03 -5.31
C VAL A 53 -6.72 -33.75 -6.10
N ILE A 54 -7.63 -33.36 -6.99
CA ILE A 54 -7.52 -32.10 -7.74
C ILE A 54 -7.54 -30.91 -6.78
N LEU A 55 -8.47 -30.91 -5.82
CA LEU A 55 -8.56 -29.84 -4.83
C LEU A 55 -7.30 -29.76 -3.96
N ALA A 56 -6.78 -30.91 -3.51
CA ALA A 56 -5.53 -31.00 -2.74
C ALA A 56 -4.30 -30.53 -3.52
N ALA A 57 -4.30 -30.71 -4.86
CA ALA A 57 -3.25 -30.18 -5.74
C ALA A 57 -3.39 -28.68 -5.99
N LEU A 58 -4.62 -28.15 -6.06
CA LEU A 58 -4.89 -26.74 -6.32
C LEU A 58 -4.76 -25.84 -5.08
N ILE A 59 -5.09 -26.40 -3.88
CA ILE A 59 -4.98 -25.63 -2.61
C ILE A 59 -3.56 -25.10 -2.37
N PRO A 60 -2.46 -25.86 -2.47
CA PRO A 60 -1.12 -25.31 -2.27
C PRO A 60 -0.74 -24.29 -3.35
N TYR A 61 -1.24 -24.42 -4.58
CA TYR A 61 -1.02 -23.44 -5.64
C TYR A 61 -1.78 -22.14 -5.38
N ALA A 62 -3.02 -22.21 -4.93
CA ALA A 62 -3.80 -21.05 -4.50
C ALA A 62 -3.22 -20.42 -3.23
N TYR A 63 -2.71 -21.22 -2.31
CA TYR A 63 -2.03 -20.75 -1.09
C TYR A 63 -0.68 -20.10 -1.43
N ALA A 64 0.11 -20.68 -2.32
CA ALA A 64 1.38 -20.10 -2.78
C ALA A 64 1.16 -18.79 -3.56
N SER A 65 0.12 -18.71 -4.38
CA SER A 65 -0.25 -17.46 -5.05
C SER A 65 -0.86 -16.42 -4.11
N ALA A 66 -1.54 -16.83 -3.04
CA ALA A 66 -2.08 -15.93 -2.01
C ALA A 66 -1.01 -15.49 -0.98
N THR A 67 0.00 -16.33 -0.70
CA THR A 67 1.16 -15.95 0.14
C THR A 67 2.27 -15.24 -0.64
N ALA A 68 2.25 -15.31 -1.96
CA ALA A 68 2.85 -14.31 -2.83
C ALA A 68 2.06 -12.97 -2.79
N ALA A 69 1.13 -12.79 -1.84
CA ALA A 69 0.56 -11.51 -1.47
C ALA A 69 1.74 -10.56 -1.22
N SER A 70 1.90 -9.63 -2.13
CA SER A 70 3.10 -8.87 -2.38
C SER A 70 3.68 -8.37 -1.05
N LYS A 71 4.93 -8.72 -0.78
CA LYS A 71 5.70 -8.16 0.34
C LYS A 71 5.40 -6.65 0.38
N ARG A 72 4.97 -6.15 1.54
CA ARG A 72 4.64 -4.74 1.69
C ARG A 72 5.83 -3.91 1.22
N ARG A 73 5.63 -3.12 0.19
CA ARG A 73 6.61 -2.15 -0.29
C ARG A 73 6.58 -0.95 0.62
N LEU A 74 7.74 -0.39 0.90
CA LEU A 74 7.86 0.77 1.77
C LEU A 74 8.33 1.98 0.96
N PRO A 75 7.80 3.19 1.23
CA PRO A 75 8.39 4.43 0.77
C PRO A 75 9.71 4.72 1.49
N ILE A 76 10.40 5.77 1.08
CA ILE A 76 11.64 6.24 1.72
C ILE A 76 11.25 7.12 2.91
N TYR A 77 11.56 6.66 4.12
CA TYR A 77 11.34 7.40 5.37
C TYR A 77 12.58 8.20 5.78
N CYS A 78 13.75 7.67 5.50
CA CYS A 78 15.05 8.28 5.75
C CYS A 78 16.12 7.55 4.92
N THR A 79 17.35 8.07 4.93
CA THR A 79 18.47 7.46 4.19
C THR A 79 19.58 7.02 5.15
N ASP A 80 20.36 6.02 4.73
CA ASP A 80 21.58 5.64 5.42
C ASP A 80 22.74 6.49 4.89
N ARG A 81 23.14 7.50 5.67
CA ARG A 81 24.22 8.40 5.32
C ARG A 81 25.29 8.35 6.40
N SER A 82 26.56 8.28 5.99
CA SER A 82 27.71 8.28 6.89
C SER A 82 28.02 9.66 7.47
N ASN A 83 27.68 10.72 6.74
CA ASN A 83 27.81 12.11 7.17
C ASN A 83 26.51 12.61 7.81
N LYS A 84 26.63 13.56 8.73
CA LYS A 84 25.48 14.15 9.42
C LYS A 84 24.70 15.07 8.47
N VAL A 85 23.70 14.52 7.78
CA VAL A 85 22.79 15.24 6.90
C VAL A 85 21.35 15.08 7.34
N VAL A 86 20.51 16.06 7.06
CA VAL A 86 19.08 16.07 7.35
C VAL A 86 18.35 16.88 6.28
N SER A 87 17.12 16.47 5.97
CA SER A 87 16.21 17.24 5.11
C SER A 87 15.08 17.84 5.95
N LEU A 88 14.85 19.16 5.79
CA LEU A 88 13.64 19.82 6.28
C LEU A 88 12.61 19.79 5.16
N THR A 89 11.42 19.29 5.44
CA THR A 89 10.35 19.14 4.45
C THR A 89 9.04 19.72 4.97
N PHE A 90 8.27 20.34 4.07
CA PHE A 90 7.02 21.00 4.38
C PHE A 90 5.91 20.46 3.48
N ASP A 91 4.80 20.01 4.09
CA ASP A 91 3.59 19.69 3.34
C ASP A 91 2.72 20.96 3.27
N ALA A 92 2.44 21.44 2.06
CA ALA A 92 1.73 22.69 1.81
C ALA A 92 0.37 22.43 1.14
N ALA A 93 -0.70 22.64 1.90
CA ALA A 93 -2.07 22.37 1.46
C ALA A 93 -3.06 23.50 1.84
N TRP A 94 -2.77 24.28 2.87
CA TRP A 94 -3.65 25.34 3.39
C TRP A 94 -3.05 26.71 3.12
N GLY A 95 -3.32 27.74 3.87
CA GLY A 95 -2.85 29.11 3.70
C GLY A 95 -1.41 29.28 3.19
N ASP A 96 -0.97 30.52 2.99
CA ASP A 96 0.38 30.81 2.50
C ASP A 96 1.00 32.05 3.21
N GLU A 97 0.36 32.51 4.27
CA GLU A 97 0.74 33.73 4.98
C GLU A 97 2.12 33.64 5.63
N ASP A 98 2.55 32.43 5.97
CA ASP A 98 3.88 32.18 6.55
C ASP A 98 4.99 31.96 5.50
N THR A 99 4.65 31.76 4.22
CA THR A 99 5.62 31.48 3.16
C THR A 99 6.77 32.50 3.10
N PRO A 100 6.54 33.81 3.12
CA PRO A 100 7.65 34.78 3.12
C PRO A 100 8.56 34.63 4.34
N LYS A 101 8.00 34.28 5.48
CA LYS A 101 8.74 34.08 6.73
C LYS A 101 9.57 32.79 6.72
N LEU A 102 9.02 31.71 6.15
CA LEU A 102 9.76 30.47 5.96
C LEU A 102 10.98 30.70 5.04
N ILE A 103 10.78 31.39 3.92
CA ILE A 103 11.86 31.75 3.00
C ILE A 103 12.93 32.60 3.72
N GLU A 104 12.53 33.65 4.43
CA GLU A 104 13.46 34.51 5.19
C GLU A 104 14.32 33.70 6.18
N ILE A 105 13.69 32.78 6.91
CA ILE A 105 14.39 31.95 7.91
C ILE A 105 15.38 31.01 7.20
N LEU A 106 14.93 30.26 6.20
CA LEU A 106 15.78 29.29 5.49
C LEU A 106 16.95 29.96 4.77
N ASP A 107 16.72 31.13 4.15
CA ASP A 107 17.78 31.90 3.48
C ASP A 107 18.80 32.45 4.47
N ARG A 108 18.39 32.89 5.67
CA ARG A 108 19.29 33.36 6.73
C ARG A 108 20.35 32.31 7.10
N TYR A 109 19.99 31.02 7.05
CA TYR A 109 20.90 29.92 7.37
C TYR A 109 21.46 29.24 6.09
N HIS A 110 21.17 29.78 4.90
CA HIS A 110 21.56 29.22 3.60
C HIS A 110 21.10 27.76 3.40
N ILE A 111 19.89 27.45 3.87
CA ILE A 111 19.29 26.11 3.77
C ILE A 111 18.30 26.07 2.63
N LYS A 112 18.36 25.00 1.84
CA LYS A 112 17.33 24.67 0.86
C LYS A 112 16.52 23.48 1.39
N ALA A 113 15.21 23.63 1.36
CA ALA A 113 14.23 22.67 1.87
C ALA A 113 13.38 22.09 0.73
N THR A 114 12.64 21.04 0.99
CA THR A 114 11.70 20.43 0.03
C THR A 114 10.26 20.70 0.47
N PHE A 115 9.47 21.28 -0.41
CA PHE A 115 8.06 21.57 -0.22
C PHE A 115 7.22 20.58 -1.06
N PHE A 116 6.42 19.76 -0.42
CA PHE A 116 5.44 18.89 -1.06
C PHE A 116 4.11 19.63 -1.12
N VAL A 117 3.70 20.07 -2.30
CA VAL A 117 2.58 20.98 -2.47
C VAL A 117 1.38 20.27 -3.10
N VAL A 118 0.18 20.58 -2.60
CA VAL A 118 -1.08 20.13 -3.19
C VAL A 118 -1.39 20.95 -4.45
N GLY A 119 -1.80 20.31 -5.54
CA GLY A 119 -2.09 20.98 -6.80
C GLY A 119 -3.15 22.08 -6.70
N GLU A 120 -4.20 21.87 -5.88
CA GLU A 120 -5.19 22.93 -5.61
C GLU A 120 -4.60 24.09 -4.79
N TRP A 121 -3.57 23.86 -3.98
CA TRP A 121 -2.82 24.94 -3.32
C TRP A 121 -1.97 25.70 -4.32
N VAL A 122 -1.35 25.01 -5.29
CA VAL A 122 -0.61 25.66 -6.39
C VAL A 122 -1.51 26.64 -7.15
N ASP A 123 -2.74 26.22 -7.47
CA ASP A 123 -3.72 27.09 -8.17
C ASP A 123 -4.07 28.35 -7.37
N ARG A 124 -4.18 28.23 -6.05
CA ARG A 124 -4.57 29.35 -5.17
C ARG A 124 -3.42 30.27 -4.77
N CYS A 125 -2.22 29.71 -4.67
CA CYS A 125 -1.04 30.35 -4.09
C CYS A 125 0.16 30.32 -5.06
N GLU A 126 -0.10 30.51 -6.37
CA GLU A 126 0.94 30.46 -7.42
C GLU A 126 2.13 31.36 -7.10
N ALA A 127 1.89 32.58 -6.62
CA ALA A 127 2.95 33.51 -6.25
C ALA A 127 3.85 32.96 -5.13
N SER A 128 3.31 32.25 -4.15
CA SER A 128 4.05 31.63 -3.08
C SER A 128 4.86 30.41 -3.56
N VAL A 129 4.28 29.61 -4.46
CA VAL A 129 5.02 28.50 -5.12
C VAL A 129 6.21 29.04 -5.90
N LYS A 130 5.97 30.10 -6.68
CA LYS A 130 7.05 30.75 -7.44
C LYS A 130 8.13 31.35 -6.53
N ALA A 131 7.74 32.02 -5.45
CA ALA A 131 8.70 32.60 -4.50
C ALA A 131 9.57 31.53 -3.82
N LEU A 132 8.98 30.39 -3.42
CA LEU A 132 9.72 29.25 -2.86
C LEU A 132 10.71 28.68 -3.89
N HIS A 133 10.29 28.51 -5.13
CA HIS A 133 11.14 28.03 -6.21
C HIS A 133 12.28 29.01 -6.52
N ASP A 134 11.97 30.31 -6.67
CA ASP A 134 12.95 31.35 -6.96
C ASP A 134 13.98 31.49 -5.83
N ALA A 135 13.60 31.20 -4.59
CA ALA A 135 14.50 31.10 -3.44
C ALA A 135 15.35 29.81 -3.44
N GLY A 136 15.18 28.94 -4.43
CA GLY A 136 15.97 27.71 -4.64
C GLY A 136 15.50 26.51 -3.80
N HIS A 137 14.28 26.54 -3.26
CA HIS A 137 13.70 25.37 -2.63
C HIS A 137 13.14 24.39 -3.65
N GLU A 138 13.11 23.11 -3.31
CA GLU A 138 12.47 22.08 -4.11
C GLU A 138 10.95 22.13 -3.97
N ILE A 139 10.24 22.12 -5.10
CA ILE A 139 8.77 22.03 -5.13
C ILE A 139 8.39 20.67 -5.68
N MET A 140 7.79 19.84 -4.83
CA MET A 140 7.48 18.45 -5.10
C MET A 140 5.99 18.15 -4.89
N ASN A 141 5.54 16.96 -5.28
CA ASN A 141 4.13 16.61 -5.44
C ASN A 141 3.50 16.06 -4.15
N HIS A 142 2.34 16.61 -3.74
CA HIS A 142 1.50 16.12 -2.63
C HIS A 142 0.08 15.77 -3.08
N SER A 143 -0.10 15.20 -4.31
CA SER A 143 -1.36 15.00 -5.02
C SER A 143 -2.04 16.29 -5.48
N ASN A 144 -3.08 16.18 -6.29
CA ASN A 144 -3.80 17.35 -6.78
C ASN A 144 -4.81 17.89 -5.76
N SER A 145 -5.64 17.03 -5.15
CA SER A 145 -6.77 17.39 -4.30
C SER A 145 -6.68 16.85 -2.87
N HIS A 146 -5.52 16.32 -2.47
CA HIS A 146 -5.26 15.75 -1.14
C HIS A 146 -6.17 14.58 -0.76
N PRO A 147 -6.44 13.59 -1.65
CA PRO A 147 -7.28 12.44 -1.34
C PRO A 147 -6.53 11.37 -0.54
N ASN A 148 -7.27 10.45 0.09
CA ASN A 148 -6.67 9.21 0.60
C ASN A 148 -6.28 8.30 -0.59
N MET A 149 -5.02 8.35 -1.01
CA MET A 149 -4.53 7.66 -2.21
C MET A 149 -4.84 6.17 -2.25
N PRO A 150 -4.70 5.37 -1.18
CA PRO A 150 -5.07 3.94 -1.17
C PRO A 150 -6.51 3.62 -1.55
N LYS A 151 -7.43 4.59 -1.45
CA LYS A 151 -8.85 4.41 -1.81
C LYS A 151 -9.13 4.64 -3.30
N LEU A 152 -8.17 5.11 -4.05
CA LEU A 152 -8.29 5.41 -5.46
C LEU A 152 -7.91 4.19 -6.31
N SER A 153 -8.49 4.09 -7.50
CA SER A 153 -7.99 3.20 -8.56
C SER A 153 -6.63 3.70 -9.07
N ARG A 154 -5.88 2.82 -9.74
CA ARG A 154 -4.59 3.21 -10.34
C ARG A 154 -4.71 4.39 -11.30
N ASP A 155 -5.74 4.40 -12.14
CA ASP A 155 -5.95 5.49 -13.10
C ASP A 155 -6.27 6.81 -12.39
N GLN A 156 -7.03 6.77 -11.29
CA GLN A 156 -7.28 7.94 -10.46
C GLN A 156 -6.00 8.43 -9.75
N MET A 157 -5.15 7.51 -9.26
CA MET A 157 -3.84 7.87 -8.70
C MET A 157 -2.98 8.59 -9.75
N ILE A 158 -2.90 8.06 -10.97
CA ILE A 158 -2.16 8.66 -12.08
C ILE A 158 -2.70 10.06 -12.40
N ALA A 159 -4.02 10.22 -12.44
CA ALA A 159 -4.66 11.52 -12.71
C ALA A 159 -4.32 12.55 -11.63
N GLU A 160 -4.42 12.19 -10.34
CA GLU A 160 -4.06 13.05 -9.20
C GLU A 160 -2.57 13.47 -9.25
N ILE A 161 -1.68 12.51 -9.52
CA ILE A 161 -0.24 12.78 -9.56
C ILE A 161 0.10 13.68 -10.75
N ASN A 162 -0.39 13.36 -11.95
CA ASN A 162 -0.07 14.13 -13.15
C ASN A 162 -0.66 15.54 -13.11
N ALA A 163 -1.90 15.71 -12.65
CA ALA A 163 -2.52 17.04 -12.54
C ALA A 163 -1.69 17.95 -11.63
N CYS A 164 -1.20 17.46 -10.50
CA CYS A 164 -0.31 18.23 -9.63
C CYS A 164 1.06 18.49 -10.28
N ASN A 165 1.67 17.48 -10.90
CA ASN A 165 2.94 17.67 -11.62
C ASN A 165 2.85 18.73 -12.70
N ASP A 166 1.77 18.74 -13.49
CA ASP A 166 1.58 19.69 -14.59
C ASP A 166 1.45 21.14 -14.07
N LYS A 167 0.72 21.33 -12.96
CA LYS A 167 0.59 22.63 -12.29
C LYS A 167 1.92 23.14 -11.74
N ILE A 168 2.66 22.29 -11.01
CA ILE A 168 3.98 22.66 -10.48
C ILE A 168 4.92 23.01 -11.64
N GLN A 169 4.95 22.18 -12.68
CA GLN A 169 5.80 22.42 -13.85
C GLN A 169 5.44 23.72 -14.60
N ALA A 170 4.16 24.07 -14.65
CA ALA A 170 3.71 25.32 -15.28
C ALA A 170 4.26 26.55 -14.54
N VAL A 171 4.35 26.52 -13.21
CA VAL A 171 4.84 27.62 -12.37
C VAL A 171 6.37 27.68 -12.29
N THR A 172 7.00 26.52 -12.13
CA THR A 172 8.44 26.41 -11.80
C THR A 172 9.31 26.08 -13.01
N GLY A 173 8.73 25.55 -14.09
CA GLY A 173 9.48 24.96 -15.22
C GLY A 173 10.05 23.58 -14.92
N VAL A 174 9.97 23.08 -13.70
CA VAL A 174 10.54 21.80 -13.25
C VAL A 174 9.43 20.78 -12.97
N ARG A 175 9.52 19.59 -13.56
CA ARG A 175 8.59 18.51 -13.28
C ARG A 175 9.03 17.77 -12.02
N PRO A 176 8.15 17.59 -11.01
CA PRO A 176 8.48 16.86 -9.79
C PRO A 176 8.87 15.39 -10.04
N THR A 177 9.85 14.93 -9.28
CA THR A 177 10.29 13.52 -9.26
C THR A 177 10.01 12.85 -7.93
N LEU A 178 9.60 13.62 -6.90
CA LEU A 178 9.26 13.12 -5.58
C LEU A 178 7.77 13.30 -5.33
N PHE A 179 7.18 12.34 -4.64
CA PHE A 179 5.79 12.35 -4.23
C PHE A 179 5.67 12.01 -2.75
N ARG A 180 4.88 12.76 -2.02
CA ARG A 180 4.47 12.41 -0.66
C ARG A 180 2.96 12.16 -0.64
N ALA A 181 2.57 11.01 -0.08
CA ALA A 181 1.16 10.65 -0.01
C ALA A 181 0.44 11.47 1.07
N PRO A 182 -0.75 12.04 0.76
CA PRO A 182 -1.61 12.65 1.77
C PRO A 182 -1.83 11.74 2.98
N TYR A 183 -1.83 12.33 4.18
CA TYR A 183 -1.99 11.62 5.47
C TYR A 183 -0.89 10.59 5.79
N GLY A 184 0.15 10.49 4.96
CA GLY A 184 1.12 9.40 5.05
C GLY A 184 0.57 8.04 4.60
N ASP A 185 -0.64 7.99 4.05
CA ASP A 185 -1.31 6.76 3.63
C ASP A 185 -0.84 6.29 2.24
N TYR A 186 -0.31 5.08 2.19
CA TYR A 186 0.17 4.47 0.95
C TYR A 186 -0.21 2.99 0.83
N SER A 187 -0.15 2.48 -0.39
CA SER A 187 -0.34 1.07 -0.74
C SER A 187 0.76 0.61 -1.69
N ASN A 188 0.90 -0.70 -1.86
CA ASN A 188 1.79 -1.23 -2.90
C ASN A 188 1.41 -0.70 -4.29
N THR A 189 0.11 -0.61 -4.58
CA THR A 189 -0.40 -0.07 -5.84
C THR A 189 0.06 1.38 -6.07
N LEU A 190 0.05 2.22 -5.03
CA LEU A 190 0.55 3.59 -5.15
C LEU A 190 2.05 3.61 -5.45
N ILE A 191 2.86 2.82 -4.74
CA ILE A 191 4.32 2.76 -4.98
C ILE A 191 4.61 2.26 -6.40
N GLU A 192 3.92 1.20 -6.86
CA GLU A 192 4.05 0.69 -8.22
C GLU A 192 3.60 1.69 -9.29
N THR A 193 2.59 2.51 -8.97
CA THR A 193 2.15 3.61 -9.84
C THR A 193 3.23 4.68 -9.95
N LEU A 194 3.81 5.09 -8.83
CA LEU A 194 4.91 6.07 -8.80
C LEU A 194 6.15 5.57 -9.53
N ASP A 195 6.51 4.28 -9.36
CA ASP A 195 7.61 3.68 -10.12
C ASP A 195 7.38 3.76 -11.64
N SER A 196 6.13 3.50 -12.08
CA SER A 196 5.78 3.60 -13.50
C SER A 196 5.82 5.03 -14.05
N LEU A 197 5.74 6.03 -13.16
CA LEU A 197 5.89 7.44 -13.46
C LEU A 197 7.31 7.96 -13.19
N GLN A 198 8.25 7.08 -12.84
CA GLN A 198 9.63 7.40 -12.48
C GLN A 198 9.72 8.40 -11.30
N MET A 199 8.85 8.24 -10.31
CA MET A 199 8.78 9.06 -9.11
C MET A 199 9.09 8.26 -7.85
N TYR A 200 9.72 8.89 -6.86
CA TYR A 200 10.01 8.31 -5.56
C TYR A 200 8.93 8.67 -4.53
N CYS A 201 8.47 7.65 -3.77
CA CYS A 201 7.55 7.86 -2.66
C CYS A 201 8.33 8.22 -1.39
N ILE A 202 8.12 9.42 -0.87
CA ILE A 202 8.83 9.98 0.28
C ILE A 202 7.89 10.06 1.48
N GLN A 203 8.38 9.61 2.63
CA GLN A 203 7.77 9.78 3.94
C GLN A 203 8.68 10.61 4.84
N TRP A 204 8.62 10.40 6.14
CA TRP A 204 9.45 11.03 7.16
C TRP A 204 9.71 10.05 8.31
N ASP A 205 10.84 10.17 8.95
CA ASP A 205 11.16 9.46 10.20
C ASP A 205 11.07 10.38 11.44
N VAL A 206 11.01 11.70 11.23
CA VAL A 206 10.84 12.68 12.30
C VAL A 206 9.61 13.55 12.01
N ASP A 207 8.55 13.38 12.79
CA ASP A 207 7.33 14.17 12.71
C ASP A 207 7.41 15.30 13.76
N SER A 208 7.35 16.56 13.32
CA SER A 208 7.36 17.72 14.20
C SER A 208 6.10 17.82 15.06
N LEU A 209 4.96 17.29 14.57
CA LEU A 209 3.61 17.48 15.10
C LEU A 209 3.22 18.97 15.24
N ASP A 210 3.76 19.83 14.39
CA ASP A 210 3.52 21.27 14.38
C ASP A 210 2.04 21.63 14.15
N TRP A 211 1.33 20.81 13.37
CA TRP A 211 -0.11 20.93 13.12
C TRP A 211 -0.99 20.71 14.37
N LYS A 212 -0.41 20.20 15.46
CA LYS A 212 -1.11 20.02 16.75
C LYS A 212 -1.03 21.26 17.68
N ASP A 213 -0.66 22.41 17.15
CA ASP A 213 -0.52 23.66 17.90
C ASP A 213 0.41 23.54 19.14
N LEU A 214 1.47 22.71 19.01
CA LEU A 214 2.52 22.60 20.01
C LEU A 214 3.30 23.90 20.09
N SER A 215 3.87 24.21 21.28
CA SER A 215 4.76 25.36 21.42
C SER A 215 6.02 25.22 20.54
N ALA A 216 6.61 26.33 20.12
CA ALA A 216 7.85 26.34 19.35
C ALA A 216 8.97 25.55 20.06
N ALA A 217 9.06 25.65 21.38
CA ALA A 217 10.02 24.90 22.19
C ALA A 217 9.77 23.39 22.18
N ASP A 218 8.51 22.95 22.22
CA ASP A 218 8.18 21.51 22.15
C ASP A 218 8.43 20.94 20.77
N ILE A 219 8.10 21.69 19.70
CA ILE A 219 8.44 21.34 18.32
C ILE A 219 9.96 21.19 18.19
N ALA A 220 10.73 22.18 18.64
CA ALA A 220 12.19 22.15 18.56
C ALA A 220 12.81 21.00 19.35
N LYS A 221 12.33 20.75 20.57
CA LYS A 221 12.75 19.61 21.39
C LYS A 221 12.46 18.28 20.71
N ARG A 222 11.26 18.13 20.15
CA ARG A 222 10.83 16.90 19.47
C ARG A 222 11.70 16.61 18.26
N VAL A 223 11.86 17.58 17.37
CA VAL A 223 12.65 17.42 16.14
C VAL A 223 14.11 17.14 16.46
N THR A 224 14.74 17.98 17.29
CA THR A 224 16.17 17.81 17.61
C THR A 224 16.48 16.57 18.45
N GLY A 225 15.48 15.99 19.12
CA GLY A 225 15.61 14.72 19.84
C GLY A 225 15.42 13.49 18.97
N GLY A 226 14.75 13.62 17.81
CA GLY A 226 14.48 12.52 16.88
C GLY A 226 15.45 12.42 15.70
N VAL A 227 16.10 13.54 15.32
CA VAL A 227 16.96 13.59 14.14
C VAL A 227 18.19 12.72 14.30
N GLN A 228 18.44 11.90 13.28
CA GLN A 228 19.66 11.14 13.06
C GLN A 228 20.17 11.41 11.63
N SER A 229 21.37 10.91 11.29
CA SER A 229 21.90 11.10 9.94
C SER A 229 20.98 10.51 8.88
N GLY A 230 20.65 11.31 7.86
CA GLY A 230 19.74 10.94 6.78
C GLY A 230 18.27 11.07 7.12
N SER A 231 17.91 11.70 8.25
CA SER A 231 16.50 11.95 8.61
C SER A 231 15.79 12.90 7.65
N ILE A 232 14.52 12.61 7.40
CA ILE A 232 13.57 13.49 6.72
C ILE A 232 12.57 14.00 7.76
N VAL A 233 12.54 15.30 7.99
CA VAL A 233 11.70 15.94 9.00
C VAL A 233 10.44 16.49 8.35
N LEU A 234 9.27 16.15 8.88
CA LEU A 234 7.98 16.70 8.44
C LEU A 234 7.61 17.95 9.23
N PHE A 235 7.29 19.00 8.49
CA PHE A 235 6.57 20.20 8.92
C PHE A 235 5.40 20.46 7.98
N HIS A 236 4.56 21.45 8.35
CA HIS A 236 3.46 21.92 7.51
C HIS A 236 3.56 23.43 7.33
N ASN A 237 3.07 23.92 6.19
CA ASN A 237 2.85 25.36 6.02
C ASN A 237 1.62 25.81 6.85
N ALA A 238 1.50 27.09 7.11
CA ALA A 238 0.46 27.69 7.94
C ALA A 238 0.36 27.11 9.38
N ALA A 239 1.35 26.34 9.83
CA ALA A 239 1.45 25.88 11.20
C ALA A 239 2.02 27.00 12.09
N LYS A 240 1.21 27.45 13.04
CA LYS A 240 1.36 28.69 13.82
C LYS A 240 2.74 28.90 14.43
N HIS A 241 3.36 27.86 14.96
CA HIS A 241 4.60 27.94 15.73
C HIS A 241 5.83 27.43 14.97
N THR A 242 5.65 26.93 13.73
CA THR A 242 6.75 26.43 12.91
C THR A 242 7.79 27.50 12.58
N PRO A 243 7.41 28.74 12.16
CA PRO A 243 8.39 29.80 11.90
C PRO A 243 9.20 30.19 13.14
N GLU A 244 8.63 30.08 14.34
CA GLU A 244 9.35 30.36 15.59
C GLU A 244 10.26 29.21 16.03
N ALA A 245 9.87 27.96 15.75
CA ALA A 245 10.63 26.76 16.10
C ALA A 245 11.86 26.56 15.19
N LEU A 246 11.76 26.89 13.91
CA LEU A 246 12.80 26.62 12.91
C LEU A 246 14.19 27.15 13.27
N PRO A 247 14.39 28.44 13.70
CA PRO A 247 15.71 28.92 14.10
C PRO A 247 16.33 28.08 15.22
N GLN A 248 15.55 27.71 16.23
CA GLN A 248 16.03 26.90 17.36
C GLN A 248 16.45 25.49 16.91
N ILE A 249 15.71 24.89 15.97
CA ILE A 249 16.02 23.58 15.39
C ILE A 249 17.30 23.66 14.56
N ILE A 250 17.36 24.62 13.65
CA ILE A 250 18.49 24.79 12.72
C ILE A 250 19.79 25.04 13.49
N GLU A 251 19.79 26.02 14.41
CA GLU A 251 20.98 26.36 15.20
C GLU A 251 21.49 25.17 16.00
N LYS A 252 20.57 24.41 16.63
CA LYS A 252 20.94 23.25 17.41
C LYS A 252 21.50 22.11 16.55
N LEU A 253 20.93 21.85 15.38
CA LEU A 253 21.43 20.83 14.47
C LEU A 253 22.77 21.24 13.84
N LEU A 254 22.95 22.53 13.47
CA LEU A 254 24.25 23.05 13.02
C LEU A 254 25.32 22.91 14.09
N ALA A 255 25.00 23.24 15.34
CA ALA A 255 25.93 23.06 16.49
C ALA A 255 26.30 21.58 16.73
N GLN A 256 25.42 20.65 16.35
CA GLN A 256 25.71 19.22 16.37
C GLN A 256 26.49 18.72 15.13
N GLY A 257 26.77 19.60 14.17
CA GLY A 257 27.53 19.28 12.95
C GLY A 257 26.69 18.70 11.82
N TYR A 258 25.35 18.90 11.83
CA TYR A 258 24.49 18.53 10.71
C TYR A 258 24.60 19.57 9.59
N THR A 259 24.50 19.07 8.35
CA THR A 259 24.25 19.87 7.15
C THR A 259 22.85 19.58 6.62
N PHE A 260 22.28 20.53 5.90
CA PHE A 260 20.92 20.42 5.38
C PHE A 260 20.95 20.23 3.87
N LEU A 261 20.19 19.26 3.37
CA LEU A 261 20.05 18.97 1.94
C LEU A 261 18.57 18.88 1.56
N PRO A 262 18.17 19.31 0.36
CA PRO A 262 16.89 18.94 -0.21
C PRO A 262 16.79 17.40 -0.33
N VAL A 263 15.57 16.88 -0.36
CA VAL A 263 15.38 15.42 -0.38
C VAL A 263 15.99 14.77 -1.61
N SER A 264 15.90 15.41 -2.79
CA SER A 264 16.46 14.85 -4.03
C SER A 264 17.97 14.67 -3.99
N GLU A 265 18.69 15.54 -3.24
CA GLU A 265 20.15 15.45 -3.05
C GLU A 265 20.51 14.45 -1.94
N MET A 266 19.55 14.11 -1.07
CA MET A 266 19.79 13.22 0.06
C MET A 266 19.49 11.75 -0.27
N ILE A 267 18.49 11.45 -1.10
CA ILE A 267 18.14 10.07 -1.46
C ILE A 267 19.13 9.47 -2.46
N TYR A 268 19.15 8.14 -2.54
CA TYR A 268 19.83 7.41 -3.61
C TYR A 268 18.86 7.19 -4.76
N THR A 269 19.29 7.45 -5.99
CA THR A 269 18.48 7.29 -7.21
C THR A 269 18.68 5.92 -7.86
N ASP A 270 19.79 5.24 -7.55
CA ASP A 270 20.18 3.94 -8.07
C ASP A 270 20.93 3.12 -7.01
N ASN A 271 21.09 1.83 -7.26
CA ASN A 271 21.89 0.91 -6.43
C ASN A 271 21.55 0.98 -4.92
N TYR A 272 20.27 0.97 -4.58
CA TYR A 272 19.81 0.97 -3.20
C TYR A 272 18.77 -0.12 -2.91
N THR A 273 18.54 -0.35 -1.63
CA THR A 273 17.38 -1.10 -1.11
C THR A 273 16.69 -0.28 -0.03
N ILE A 274 15.44 -0.61 0.26
CA ILE A 274 14.69 -0.05 1.40
C ILE A 274 14.51 -1.16 2.42
N ASN A 275 15.03 -0.97 3.63
CA ASN A 275 14.93 -1.94 4.71
C ASN A 275 13.51 -1.96 5.33
N HIS A 276 13.29 -2.78 6.34
CA HIS A 276 11.99 -2.95 7.00
C HIS A 276 11.51 -1.72 7.80
N GLU A 277 12.41 -0.76 8.07
CA GLU A 277 12.11 0.51 8.73
C GLU A 277 11.80 1.64 7.73
N GLY A 278 11.90 1.36 6.42
CA GLY A 278 11.77 2.38 5.39
C GLY A 278 13.05 3.19 5.15
N ARG A 279 14.18 2.77 5.73
CA ARG A 279 15.48 3.39 5.50
C ARG A 279 16.04 2.95 4.15
N GLN A 280 16.37 3.91 3.30
CA GLN A 280 17.05 3.68 2.04
C GLN A 280 18.54 3.45 2.29
N VAL A 281 19.07 2.32 1.86
CA VAL A 281 20.45 1.88 2.10
C VAL A 281 21.13 1.64 0.75
N ALA A 282 22.30 2.24 0.54
CA ALA A 282 23.08 2.00 -0.66
C ALA A 282 23.54 0.53 -0.72
N LEU A 283 23.38 -0.09 -1.89
CA LEU A 283 23.98 -1.40 -2.14
C LEU A 283 25.47 -1.19 -2.43
N THR A 284 26.30 -1.66 -1.51
CA THR A 284 27.75 -1.76 -1.78
C THR A 284 27.94 -2.67 -2.98
N THR A 285 28.43 -2.16 -4.10
CA THR A 285 28.97 -3.01 -5.17
C THR A 285 30.10 -3.81 -4.55
N GLY A 286 29.83 -5.09 -4.25
CA GLY A 286 30.86 -5.99 -3.77
C GLY A 286 31.99 -6.01 -4.79
N THR A 287 33.11 -5.41 -4.45
CA THR A 287 34.36 -5.65 -5.16
C THR A 287 34.68 -7.12 -4.86
N THR A 288 34.33 -8.00 -5.78
CA THR A 288 34.90 -9.36 -5.81
C THR A 288 36.39 -9.18 -6.07
N ALA A 289 37.14 -9.33 -4.98
CA ALA A 289 38.59 -9.45 -5.05
C ALA A 289 38.96 -10.82 -5.61
#